data_e359518d7cb5214b334f8058cf6f0803
#
_entry.id   e359518d7cb5214b334f8058cf6f0803
#
_cell.length_a   1.000
_cell.length_b   1.000
_cell.length_c   1.000
_cell.angle_alpha   90.00
_cell.angle_beta   90.00
_cell.angle_gamma   90.00
#
_symmetry.space_group_name_H-M   'P 1'
#
loop_
_entity.id
_entity.type
_entity.pdbx_description
1 polymer ?
#
loop_
_entity_poly.entity_id
_entity_poly.type
_entity_poly.pdbx_seq_one_letter_code
_entity_poly.pdbx_strand_id
1 'polypeptide(L)'
;RRCRPKTESQLLKAGDIVMNVDEHTVSAGGERITLTYKEFELLRLFLSHQGMAFTRDQLFNEVWGMDYCGETRTVDMHIRTLRRKLGSCGSMIKTVRNVGYRLEAAL
;
A
#
# COMPACT_ATOMS: atom_id res chain seq x y z
N ARG A 1 -13.01 26.87 6.27
CA ARG A 1 -12.43 26.67 6.25
C ARG A 1 -12.04 26.00 6.47
N ARG A 2 -12.56 25.91 6.60
CA ARG A 2 -12.06 25.35 6.79
C ARG A 2 -11.19 24.83 6.70
N CYS A 3 -11.04 25.13 6.89
CA CYS A 3 -9.87 24.60 6.37
C CYS A 3 -9.21 23.72 7.37
N ARG A 4 -8.70 22.61 6.89
CA ARG A 4 -8.02 21.66 7.73
C ARG A 4 -6.66 22.17 8.13
N PRO A 5 -6.26 22.00 9.40
CA PRO A 5 -4.87 22.29 9.77
C PRO A 5 -3.93 21.38 9.01
N LYS A 6 -2.77 21.88 8.70
CA LYS A 6 -1.79 21.10 7.97
C LYS A 6 -1.32 19.88 8.73
N THR A 7 -1.29 20.01 10.05
CA THR A 7 -0.85 18.91 10.87
C THR A 7 -1.79 17.71 10.78
N GLU A 8 -2.97 17.93 10.20
CA GLU A 8 -3.91 16.85 10.07
C GLU A 8 -3.84 16.15 8.73
N SER A 9 -2.93 16.58 7.87
CA SER A 9 -2.66 15.84 6.66
C SER A 9 -2.23 14.45 7.05
N GLN A 10 -2.82 13.46 6.38
CA GLN A 10 -2.49 12.10 6.70
C GLN A 10 -1.24 11.66 6.00
N LEU A 11 -0.21 11.47 6.78
CA LEU A 11 1.05 10.93 6.28
C LEU A 11 1.23 9.55 6.88
N LEU A 12 1.42 8.58 6.00
CA LEU A 12 1.70 7.21 6.41
C LEU A 12 3.15 6.92 6.06
N LYS A 13 3.86 6.39 7.02
CA LYS A 13 5.29 6.15 6.85
C LYS A 13 5.65 4.76 7.27
N ALA A 14 6.60 4.18 6.55
CA ALA A 14 7.17 2.88 6.92
C ALA A 14 8.57 2.84 6.33
N GLY A 15 9.59 2.88 7.20
CA GLY A 15 10.95 2.95 6.72
C GLY A 15 11.14 4.17 5.83
N ASP A 16 11.54 3.92 4.60
CA ASP A 16 11.77 4.99 3.64
C ASP A 16 10.56 5.33 2.79
N ILE A 17 9.43 4.68 3.04
CA ILE A 17 8.20 4.95 2.30
C ILE A 17 7.41 6.03 3.03
N VAL A 18 7.04 7.06 2.28
CA VAL A 18 6.20 8.13 2.81
C VAL A 18 5.02 8.30 1.86
N MET A 19 3.82 8.23 2.39
CA MET A 19 2.61 8.41 1.61
C MET A 19 1.79 9.55 2.17
N ASN A 20 1.41 10.47 1.30
CA ASN A 20 0.48 11.54 1.68
C ASN A 20 -0.88 11.17 1.12
N VAL A 21 -1.80 10.79 2.00
CA VAL A 21 -3.11 10.33 1.58
C VAL A 21 -3.91 11.46 0.97
N ASP A 22 -3.79 12.64 1.55
CA ASP A 22 -4.55 13.80 1.05
C ASP A 22 -4.14 14.19 -0.36
N GLU A 23 -2.85 14.10 -0.65
CA GLU A 23 -2.34 14.49 -1.95
C GLU A 23 -2.25 13.33 -2.93
N HIS A 24 -2.46 12.11 -2.46
CA HIS A 24 -2.30 10.91 -3.27
C HIS A 24 -0.90 10.77 -3.82
N THR A 25 0.09 11.10 -3.00
CA THR A 25 1.48 11.01 -3.42
C THR A 25 2.23 10.02 -2.56
N VAL A 26 3.24 9.42 -3.14
CA VAL A 26 4.07 8.43 -2.46
C VAL A 26 5.52 8.67 -2.83
N SER A 27 6.39 8.54 -1.85
CA SER A 27 7.82 8.55 -2.14
C SER A 27 8.45 7.35 -1.46
N ALA A 28 9.51 6.87 -2.05
CA ALA A 28 10.25 5.73 -1.53
C ALA A 28 11.73 6.01 -1.70
N GLY A 29 12.46 5.93 -0.59
CA GLY A 29 13.88 6.22 -0.63
C GLY A 29 14.21 7.63 -1.05
N GLY A 30 13.32 8.57 -0.77
CA GLY A 30 13.52 9.95 -1.11
C GLY A 30 13.08 10.34 -2.51
N GLU A 31 12.60 9.39 -3.28
CA GLU A 31 12.14 9.64 -4.64
C GLU A 31 10.65 9.48 -4.75
N ARG A 32 10.01 10.44 -5.41
CA ARG A 32 8.57 10.32 -5.65
C ARG A 32 8.30 9.26 -6.69
N ILE A 33 7.34 8.41 -6.42
CA ILE A 33 6.95 7.38 -7.37
C ILE A 33 5.49 7.57 -7.76
N THR A 34 5.13 7.06 -8.92
CA THR A 34 3.78 7.14 -9.43
C THR A 34 3.13 5.77 -9.35
N LEU A 35 2.01 5.70 -8.66
CA LEU A 35 1.26 4.45 -8.51
C LEU A 35 -0.10 4.60 -9.18
N THR A 36 -0.62 3.48 -9.69
CA THR A 36 -2.00 3.47 -10.12
C THR A 36 -2.90 3.55 -8.91
N TYR A 37 -4.18 3.84 -9.14
CA TYR A 37 -5.13 3.95 -8.04
C TYR A 37 -5.14 2.69 -7.18
N LYS A 38 -5.17 1.53 -7.82
CA LYS A 38 -5.22 0.27 -7.07
C LYS A 38 -3.94 0.02 -6.29
N GLU A 39 -2.81 0.33 -6.90
CA GLU A 39 -1.53 0.19 -6.20
C GLU A 39 -1.46 1.11 -5.00
N PHE A 40 -1.95 2.33 -5.17
CA PHE A 40 -1.96 3.29 -4.09
C PHE A 40 -2.82 2.78 -2.93
N GLU A 41 -4.00 2.27 -3.24
CA GLU A 41 -4.91 1.79 -2.21
C GLU A 41 -4.33 0.57 -1.48
N LEU A 42 -3.67 -0.32 -2.21
CA LEU A 42 -3.02 -1.46 -1.57
C LEU A 42 -1.94 -1.00 -0.60
N LEU A 43 -1.10 -0.07 -1.04
CA LEU A 43 -0.03 0.42 -0.19
C LEU A 43 -0.59 1.17 1.01
N ARG A 44 -1.65 1.95 0.80
CA ARG A 44 -2.28 2.68 1.89
C ARG A 44 -2.79 1.71 2.96
N LEU A 45 -3.40 0.63 2.52
CA LEU A 45 -3.92 -0.37 3.45
C LEU A 45 -2.79 -0.98 4.27
N PHE A 46 -1.70 -1.33 3.61
CA PHE A 46 -0.54 -1.88 4.31
C PHE A 46 0.06 -0.89 5.29
N LEU A 47 0.21 0.36 4.87
CA LEU A 47 0.82 1.37 5.73
C LEU A 47 -0.06 1.70 6.93
N SER A 48 -1.38 1.62 6.75
CA SER A 48 -2.31 1.88 7.85
C SER A 48 -2.30 0.74 8.87
N HIS A 49 -1.90 -0.45 8.45
CA HIS A 49 -1.92 -1.63 9.31
C HIS A 49 -0.59 -2.36 9.22
N GLN A 50 0.46 -1.67 9.57
CA GLN A 50 1.80 -2.25 9.47
C GLN A 50 1.92 -3.45 10.38
N GLY A 51 2.54 -4.49 9.85
CA GLY A 51 2.73 -5.72 10.60
C GLY A 51 1.56 -6.67 10.55
N MET A 52 0.42 -6.22 10.02
CA MET A 52 -0.76 -7.05 9.95
C MET A 52 -0.78 -7.82 8.63
N ALA A 53 -1.01 -9.11 8.72
CA ALA A 53 -1.10 -9.95 7.53
C ALA A 53 -2.51 -9.91 6.97
N PHE A 54 -2.61 -9.68 5.68
CA PHE A 54 -3.88 -9.66 4.98
C PHE A 54 -3.94 -10.85 4.03
N THR A 55 -5.11 -11.49 3.96
CA THR A 55 -5.31 -12.51 2.95
C THR A 55 -5.54 -11.84 1.61
N ARG A 56 -5.35 -12.60 0.54
CA ARG A 56 -5.63 -12.08 -0.79
C ARG A 56 -7.08 -11.65 -0.93
N ASP A 57 -7.98 -12.42 -0.32
CA ASP A 57 -9.40 -12.07 -0.36
C ASP A 57 -9.67 -10.75 0.35
N GLN A 58 -9.04 -10.54 1.49
CA GLN A 58 -9.20 -9.28 2.20
C GLN A 58 -8.70 -8.11 1.39
N LEU A 59 -7.54 -8.25 0.78
CA LEU A 59 -6.99 -7.18 -0.05
C LEU A 59 -7.87 -6.93 -1.26
N PHE A 60 -8.37 -7.99 -1.86
CA PHE A 60 -9.23 -7.85 -3.02
C PHE A 60 -10.52 -7.10 -2.66
N ASN A 61 -11.14 -7.50 -1.56
CA ASN A 61 -12.39 -6.87 -1.14
C ASN A 61 -12.20 -5.42 -0.75
N GLU A 62 -11.09 -5.11 -0.09
CA GLU A 62 -10.86 -3.74 0.37
C GLU A 62 -10.55 -2.79 -0.77
N VAL A 63 -9.85 -3.27 -1.78
CA VAL A 63 -9.37 -2.40 -2.86
C VAL A 63 -10.30 -2.43 -4.06
N TRP A 64 -10.77 -3.62 -4.43
CA TRP A 64 -11.64 -3.77 -5.61
C TRP A 64 -13.12 -3.75 -5.27
N GLY A 65 -13.45 -4.16 -4.06
CA GLY A 65 -14.84 -4.20 -3.65
C GLY A 65 -15.47 -5.56 -3.88
N MET A 66 -16.51 -5.84 -3.13
CA MET A 66 -17.13 -7.16 -3.16
C MET A 66 -17.93 -7.41 -4.43
N ASP A 67 -18.30 -6.34 -5.11
CA ASP A 67 -19.10 -6.47 -6.34
C ASP A 67 -18.27 -6.78 -7.56
N TYR A 68 -16.97 -6.71 -7.43
CA TYR A 68 -16.09 -6.94 -8.57
C TYR A 68 -15.93 -8.44 -8.80
N CYS A 69 -16.11 -8.87 -10.05
CA CYS A 69 -16.06 -10.29 -10.39
C CYS A 69 -14.71 -10.69 -10.95
N GLY A 70 -13.65 -10.32 -10.29
CA GLY A 70 -12.31 -10.70 -10.71
C GLY A 70 -11.75 -11.82 -9.87
N GLU A 71 -10.54 -12.22 -10.19
CA GLU A 71 -9.84 -13.25 -9.44
C GLU A 71 -8.86 -12.62 -8.47
N THR A 72 -8.68 -13.27 -7.34
CA THR A 72 -7.77 -12.76 -6.33
C THR A 72 -6.32 -12.71 -6.80
N ARG A 73 -5.96 -13.45 -7.84
CA ARG A 73 -4.60 -13.36 -8.36
C ARG A 73 -4.31 -11.98 -8.97
N THR A 74 -5.36 -11.19 -9.23
CA THR A 74 -5.17 -9.81 -9.63
C THR A 74 -4.38 -9.06 -8.57
N VAL A 75 -4.61 -9.39 -7.31
CA VAL A 75 -3.86 -8.80 -6.20
C VAL A 75 -2.38 -9.10 -6.36
N ASP A 76 -2.04 -10.34 -6.68
CA ASP A 76 -0.64 -10.73 -6.82
C ASP A 76 0.07 -9.91 -7.88
N MET A 77 -0.60 -9.66 -8.99
CA MET A 77 -0.02 -8.86 -10.06
C MET A 77 0.23 -7.43 -9.61
N HIS A 78 -0.71 -6.87 -8.89
CA HIS A 78 -0.56 -5.50 -8.41
C HIS A 78 0.52 -5.41 -7.34
N ILE A 79 0.63 -6.43 -6.50
CA ILE A 79 1.69 -6.47 -5.49
C ILE A 79 3.05 -6.52 -6.17
N ARG A 80 3.18 -7.33 -7.21
CA ARG A 80 4.43 -7.44 -7.94
C ARG A 80 4.83 -6.09 -8.54
N THR A 81 3.88 -5.43 -9.18
CA THR A 81 4.14 -4.13 -9.78
C THR A 81 4.49 -3.09 -8.72
N LEU A 82 3.76 -3.14 -7.62
CA LEU A 82 3.99 -2.22 -6.51
C LEU A 82 5.40 -2.40 -5.94
N ARG A 83 5.81 -3.64 -5.74
CA ARG A 83 7.15 -3.90 -5.23
C ARG A 83 8.22 -3.36 -6.18
N ARG A 84 7.98 -3.52 -7.47
CA ARG A 84 8.93 -3.04 -8.46
C ARG A 84 9.05 -1.52 -8.41
N LYS A 85 7.92 -0.85 -8.30
CA LYS A 85 7.93 0.61 -8.27
C LYS A 85 8.54 1.16 -6.99
N LEU A 86 8.39 0.44 -5.89
CA LEU A 86 8.99 0.86 -4.63
C LEU A 86 10.51 0.66 -4.62
N GLY A 87 11.02 -0.12 -5.54
CA GLY A 87 12.45 -0.35 -5.61
C GLY A 87 12.97 -1.07 -4.38
N SER A 88 13.96 -0.51 -3.74
CA SER A 88 14.55 -1.16 -2.56
C SER A 88 13.54 -1.26 -1.41
N CYS A 89 12.54 -0.39 -1.39
CA CYS A 89 11.51 -0.45 -0.34
C CYS A 89 10.50 -1.55 -0.60
N GLY A 90 10.49 -2.11 -1.80
CA GLY A 90 9.54 -3.17 -2.12
C GLY A 90 9.70 -4.41 -1.28
N SER A 91 10.90 -4.64 -0.77
CA SER A 91 11.14 -5.81 0.08
C SER A 91 10.41 -5.73 1.41
N MET A 92 9.89 -4.56 1.75
CA MET A 92 9.12 -4.41 2.99
C MET A 92 7.77 -5.09 2.89
N ILE A 93 7.26 -5.30 1.68
CA ILE A 93 6.03 -6.04 1.48
C ILE A 93 6.41 -7.52 1.42
N LYS A 94 6.07 -8.24 2.47
CA LYS A 94 6.44 -9.65 2.60
C LYS A 94 5.31 -10.55 2.20
N THR A 95 5.66 -11.66 1.58
CA THR A 95 4.68 -12.71 1.29
C THR A 95 4.56 -13.57 2.54
N VAL A 96 3.34 -13.71 3.04
CA VAL A 96 3.07 -14.56 4.18
C VAL A 96 2.51 -15.87 3.63
N ARG A 97 3.28 -16.93 3.76
CA ARG A 97 2.95 -18.21 3.16
C ARG A 97 1.59 -18.70 3.64
N ASN A 98 0.75 -19.10 2.69
CA ASN A 98 -0.58 -19.64 2.96
C ASN A 98 -1.54 -18.62 3.56
N VAL A 99 -1.17 -17.34 3.58
CA VAL A 99 -2.05 -16.28 4.09
C VAL A 99 -2.21 -15.20 3.01
N GLY A 100 -1.14 -14.48 2.72
CA GLY A 100 -1.20 -13.38 1.78
C GLY A 100 0.02 -12.50 1.88
N TYR A 101 -0.19 -11.26 2.30
CA TYR A 101 0.89 -10.28 2.32
C TYR A 101 0.86 -9.44 3.59
N ARG A 102 2.01 -8.90 3.92
CA ARG A 102 2.18 -8.07 5.10
C ARG A 102 3.26 -7.05 4.83
N LEU A 103 3.10 -5.85 5.35
CA LEU A 103 4.15 -4.85 5.26
C LEU A 103 4.89 -4.80 6.58
N GLU A 104 6.21 -4.96 6.52
CA GLU A 104 7.07 -4.84 7.68
C GLU A 104 8.06 -3.74 7.45
N ALA A 105 8.04 -2.73 8.30
CA ALA A 105 9.01 -1.67 8.21
C ALA A 105 10.37 -2.20 8.64
N ALA A 106 11.39 -1.89 7.86
CA ALA A 106 12.75 -2.24 8.23
C ALA A 106 13.21 -1.31 9.33
N LEU A 107 13.88 -1.86 10.30
CA LEU A 107 14.41 -1.07 11.41
C LEU A 107 15.88 -0.79 11.24
#